data_da01f31503a2a1ad365a8ecb5c4bf9b6
#
_entry.id   da01f31503a2a1ad365a8ecb5c4bf9b6
#
_cell.length_a   1.000
_cell.length_b   1.000
_cell.length_c   1.000
_cell.angle_alpha   90.00
_cell.angle_beta   90.00
_cell.angle_gamma   90.00
#
_symmetry.space_group_name_H-M   'P 1'
#
loop_
_entity.id
_entity.type
_entity.pdbx_description
1 polymer ?
#
loop_
_entity_poly.entity_id
_entity_poly.type
_entity_poly.pdbx_seq_one_letter_code
_entity_poly.pdbx_strand_id
1 'polypeptide(L)'
;MTIQQLEYILAVDQFRHFARAAEYCRVTQPTLSAMIQKLEEELGVKLFDRTVQPVCPTAIGEKIIDQARVILAQTAQVKEIISEEKQSLAGVFRLGCLLYTSPSPRDRQKS
;
A
#
# COMPACT_ATOMS: atom_id res chain seq x y z
N MET A 1 2.25 1.20 -13.48
CA MET A 1 2.53 1.16 -12.03
C MET A 1 1.27 0.78 -11.27
N THR A 2 1.39 -0.20 -10.39
CA THR A 2 0.25 -0.68 -9.61
C THR A 2 0.55 -0.56 -8.13
N ILE A 3 -0.50 -0.58 -7.33
CA ILE A 3 -0.36 -0.57 -5.87
C ILE A 3 0.47 -1.76 -5.42
N GLN A 4 0.28 -2.91 -6.04
CA GLN A 4 1.02 -4.10 -5.70
C GLN A 4 2.52 -3.93 -5.95
N GLN A 5 2.90 -3.30 -7.06
CA GLN A 5 4.30 -3.02 -7.33
C GLN A 5 4.90 -2.09 -6.29
N LEU A 6 4.11 -1.11 -5.82
CA LEU A 6 4.57 -0.22 -4.76
C LEU A 6 4.77 -0.98 -3.46
N GLU A 7 3.89 -1.91 -3.15
CA GLU A 7 4.06 -2.76 -1.98
C GLU A 7 5.34 -3.59 -2.06
N TYR A 8 5.63 -4.09 -3.25
CA TYR A 8 6.84 -4.88 -3.47
C TYR A 8 8.11 -4.06 -3.25
N ILE A 9 8.15 -2.83 -3.77
CA ILE A 9 9.36 -2.03 -3.57
C ILE A 9 9.54 -1.64 -2.10
N LEU A 10 8.46 -1.43 -1.36
CA LEU A 10 8.57 -1.17 0.06
C LEU A 10 9.10 -2.37 0.82
N ALA A 11 8.67 -3.57 0.43
CA ALA A 11 9.14 -4.80 1.06
C ALA A 11 10.64 -4.99 0.81
N VAL A 12 11.10 -4.76 -0.40
CA VAL A 12 12.52 -4.89 -0.71
C VAL A 12 13.33 -3.85 0.06
N ASP A 13 12.83 -2.64 0.18
CA ASP A 13 13.51 -1.61 0.96
C ASP A 13 13.60 -2.01 2.44
N GLN A 14 12.54 -2.59 2.97
CA GLN A 14 12.49 -2.99 4.36
C GLN A 14 13.48 -4.11 4.68
N PHE A 15 13.49 -5.14 3.85
CA PHE A 15 14.29 -6.32 4.12
C PHE A 15 15.68 -6.27 3.49
N ARG A 16 15.85 -5.45 2.49
CA ARG A 16 17.10 -5.32 1.73
C ARG A 16 17.56 -6.67 1.17
N HIS A 17 16.60 -7.56 0.88
CA HIS A 17 16.84 -8.91 0.44
C HIS A 17 15.62 -9.38 -0.35
N PHE A 18 15.82 -9.73 -1.62
CA PHE A 18 14.71 -10.08 -2.49
C PHE A 18 13.96 -11.32 -2.02
N ALA A 19 14.68 -12.34 -1.57
CA ALA A 19 14.01 -13.57 -1.14
C ALA A 19 13.13 -13.33 0.08
N ARG A 20 13.60 -12.54 1.04
CA ARG A 20 12.82 -12.24 2.23
C ARG A 20 11.61 -11.37 1.91
N ALA A 21 11.80 -10.42 1.02
CA ALA A 21 10.70 -9.56 0.59
C ALA A 21 9.63 -10.40 -0.11
N ALA A 22 10.04 -11.37 -0.93
CA ALA A 22 9.10 -12.25 -1.60
C ALA A 22 8.31 -13.08 -0.60
N GLU A 23 8.97 -13.62 0.41
CA GLU A 23 8.29 -14.35 1.47
C GLU A 23 7.27 -13.47 2.18
N TYR A 24 7.66 -12.27 2.52
CA TYR A 24 6.76 -11.33 3.18
C TYR A 24 5.53 -11.03 2.32
N CYS A 25 5.73 -10.87 1.02
CA CYS A 25 4.65 -10.58 0.09
C CYS A 25 3.89 -11.82 -0.37
N ARG A 26 4.33 -13.01 0.05
CA ARG A 26 3.72 -14.28 -0.29
C ARG A 26 3.74 -14.56 -1.78
N VAL A 27 4.84 -14.25 -2.41
CA VAL A 27 5.07 -14.55 -3.83
C VAL A 27 6.44 -15.18 -3.99
N THR A 28 6.70 -15.71 -5.15
CA THR A 28 8.04 -16.25 -5.42
C THR A 28 9.01 -15.12 -5.71
N GLN A 29 10.29 -15.36 -5.46
CA GLN A 29 11.31 -14.38 -5.73
C GLN A 29 11.33 -13.94 -7.20
N PRO A 30 11.26 -14.86 -8.18
CA PRO A 30 11.20 -14.42 -9.57
C PRO A 30 10.03 -13.53 -9.89
N THR A 31 8.87 -13.79 -9.29
CA THR A 31 7.68 -12.94 -9.50
C THR A 31 7.91 -11.55 -8.95
N LEU A 32 8.42 -11.46 -7.74
CA LEU A 32 8.71 -10.16 -7.12
C LEU A 32 9.72 -9.38 -7.96
N SER A 33 10.80 -10.05 -8.34
CA SER A 33 11.86 -9.41 -9.09
C SER A 33 11.36 -8.94 -10.47
N ALA A 34 10.56 -9.76 -11.13
CA ALA A 34 10.02 -9.40 -12.44
C ALA A 34 9.07 -8.19 -12.34
N MET A 35 8.25 -8.14 -11.31
CA MET A 35 7.32 -7.02 -11.12
C MET A 35 8.06 -5.72 -10.85
N ILE A 36 9.12 -5.77 -10.06
CA ILE A 36 9.92 -4.59 -9.79
C ILE A 36 10.65 -4.16 -11.06
N GLN A 37 11.17 -5.12 -11.82
CA GLN A 37 11.84 -4.82 -13.07
C GLN A 37 10.90 -4.16 -14.06
N LYS A 38 9.66 -4.62 -14.13
CA LYS A 38 8.64 -3.99 -14.97
C LYS A 38 8.41 -2.55 -14.57
N LEU A 39 8.34 -2.30 -13.27
CA LEU A 39 8.16 -0.94 -12.77
C LEU A 39 9.36 -0.07 -13.14
N GLU A 40 10.57 -0.60 -13.00
CA GLU A 40 11.77 0.13 -13.38
C GLU A 40 11.77 0.46 -14.88
N GLU A 41 11.33 -0.47 -15.70
CA GLU A 41 11.22 -0.23 -17.14
C GLU A 41 10.18 0.84 -17.45
N GLU A 42 9.05 0.78 -16.79
CA GLU A 42 8.00 1.76 -16.98
C GLU A 42 8.46 3.16 -16.60
N LEU A 43 9.17 3.28 -15.49
CA LEU A 43 9.65 4.57 -15.00
C LEU A 43 10.93 5.04 -15.69
N GLY A 44 11.61 4.12 -16.34
CA GLY A 44 12.86 4.43 -17.05
C GLY A 44 14.04 4.65 -16.13
N VAL A 45 13.97 4.17 -14.89
CA VAL A 45 15.07 4.32 -13.93
C VAL A 45 15.22 3.04 -13.11
N LYS A 46 16.39 2.83 -12.55
CA LYS A 46 16.61 1.73 -11.61
C LYS A 46 16.25 2.18 -10.22
N LEU A 47 15.48 1.38 -9.53
CA LEU A 47 15.07 1.67 -8.16
C LEU A 47 16.01 1.07 -7.13
N PHE A 48 16.63 -0.06 -7.46
CA PHE A 48 17.52 -0.78 -6.54
C PHE A 48 18.83 -1.12 -7.23
N ASP A 49 19.90 -1.02 -6.47
CA ASP A 49 21.21 -1.47 -6.91
C ASP A 49 21.38 -2.92 -6.45
N ARG A 50 21.29 -3.84 -7.40
CA ARG A 50 21.37 -5.27 -7.12
C ARG A 50 22.80 -5.78 -7.12
N THR A 51 23.77 -4.92 -7.43
CA THR A 51 25.17 -5.34 -7.49
C THR A 51 25.82 -5.34 -6.12
N VAL A 52 25.17 -4.76 -5.12
CA VAL A 52 25.68 -4.72 -3.75
C VAL A 52 24.84 -5.59 -2.84
N GLN A 53 25.44 -6.08 -1.78
CA GLN A 53 24.78 -6.85 -0.76
C GLN A 53 25.03 -6.18 0.58
N PRO A 54 24.00 -5.85 1.34
CA PRO A 54 22.59 -6.01 1.02
C PRO A 54 22.13 -5.07 -0.08
N VAL A 55 21.02 -5.40 -0.70
CA VAL A 55 20.44 -4.59 -1.77
C VAL A 55 20.10 -3.20 -1.23
N CYS A 56 20.44 -2.19 -1.99
CA CYS A 56 20.19 -0.80 -1.59
C CYS A 56 19.38 -0.07 -2.64
N PRO A 57 18.50 0.84 -2.25
CA PRO A 57 17.83 1.67 -3.24
C PRO A 57 18.81 2.66 -3.86
N THR A 58 18.57 3.01 -5.12
CA THR A 58 19.30 4.08 -5.76
C THR A 58 18.79 5.42 -5.21
N ALA A 59 19.49 6.51 -5.54
CA ALA A 59 19.06 7.83 -5.09
C ALA A 59 17.63 8.15 -5.54
N ILE A 60 17.32 7.86 -6.81
CA ILE A 60 15.98 8.08 -7.32
C ILE A 60 15.02 7.06 -6.70
N GLY A 61 15.49 5.85 -6.44
CA GLY A 61 14.69 4.81 -5.79
C GLY A 61 14.21 5.24 -4.41
N GLU A 62 15.06 5.90 -3.64
CA GLU A 62 14.66 6.39 -2.32
C GLU A 62 13.50 7.38 -2.43
N LYS A 63 13.55 8.27 -3.40
CA LYS A 63 12.48 9.23 -3.60
C LYS A 63 11.18 8.55 -3.99
N ILE A 64 11.26 7.55 -4.86
CA ILE A 64 10.07 6.80 -5.29
C ILE A 64 9.51 6.01 -4.11
N ILE A 65 10.37 5.40 -3.32
CA ILE A 65 9.95 4.64 -2.15
C ILE A 65 9.23 5.54 -1.15
N ASP A 66 9.73 6.75 -0.93
CA ASP A 66 9.06 7.68 -0.02
C ASP A 66 7.67 8.03 -0.53
N GLN A 67 7.53 8.26 -1.82
CA GLN A 67 6.21 8.52 -2.39
C GLN A 67 5.31 7.29 -2.32
N ALA A 68 5.87 6.11 -2.50
CA ALA A 68 5.11 4.87 -2.38
C ALA A 68 4.52 4.73 -0.98
N ARG A 69 5.27 5.12 0.04
CA ARG A 69 4.74 5.10 1.41
C ARG A 69 3.52 5.99 1.56
N VAL A 70 3.59 7.19 0.98
CA VAL A 70 2.46 8.12 1.01
C VAL A 70 1.26 7.53 0.29
N ILE A 71 1.48 6.98 -0.90
CA ILE A 71 0.39 6.40 -1.69
C ILE A 71 -0.27 5.25 -0.95
N LEU A 72 0.53 4.36 -0.37
CA LEU A 72 -0.03 3.22 0.35
C LEU A 72 -0.74 3.64 1.63
N ALA A 73 -0.24 4.68 2.30
CA ALA A 73 -0.94 5.23 3.46
C ALA A 73 -2.30 5.78 3.07
N GLN A 74 -2.40 6.44 1.93
CA GLN A 74 -3.68 6.93 1.43
C GLN A 74 -4.62 5.79 1.06
N THR A 75 -4.08 4.71 0.51
CA THR A 75 -4.86 3.52 0.21
C THR A 75 -5.45 2.92 1.48
N ALA A 76 -4.65 2.84 2.53
CA ALA A 76 -5.11 2.35 3.81
C ALA A 76 -6.19 3.25 4.39
N GLN A 77 -6.06 4.56 4.18
CA GLN A 77 -7.05 5.52 4.64
C GLN A 77 -8.40 5.29 3.96
N VAL A 78 -8.40 4.97 2.68
CA VAL A 78 -9.62 4.66 1.96
C VAL A 78 -10.32 3.45 2.61
N LYS A 79 -9.55 2.41 2.91
CA LYS A 79 -10.11 1.22 3.55
C LYS A 79 -10.67 1.53 4.94
N GLU A 80 -10.00 2.41 5.65
CA GLU A 80 -10.45 2.84 6.96
C GLU A 80 -11.78 3.57 6.89
N ILE A 81 -11.91 4.47 5.94
CA ILE A 81 -13.17 5.20 5.72
C ILE A 81 -14.30 4.22 5.43
N ILE A 82 -14.06 3.24 4.56
CA ILE A 82 -15.06 2.25 4.23
C ILE A 82 -15.46 1.44 5.47
N SER A 83 -14.47 1.07 6.27
CA SER A 83 -14.72 0.30 7.49
C SER A 83 -15.56 1.08 8.47
N GLU A 84 -15.27 2.37 8.66
CA GLU A 84 -16.06 3.22 9.53
C GLU A 84 -17.49 3.37 9.06
N GLU A 85 -17.68 3.54 7.77
CA GLU A 85 -19.01 3.64 7.21
C GLU A 85 -19.81 2.36 7.43
N LYS A 86 -19.19 1.22 7.22
CA LYS A 86 -19.84 -0.06 7.43
C LYS A 86 -20.23 -0.24 8.89
N GLN A 87 -19.38 0.16 9.80
CA GLN A 87 -19.68 0.08 11.21
C GLN A 87 -20.86 0.98 11.57
N SER A 88 -20.88 2.18 11.04
CA SER A 88 -21.97 3.11 11.27
C SER A 88 -23.29 2.54 10.75
N LEU A 89 -23.27 1.97 9.55
CA LEU A 89 -24.47 1.38 8.99
C LEU A 89 -24.96 0.19 9.81
N ALA A 90 -24.04 -0.65 10.25
CA ALA A 90 -24.39 -1.78 11.08
C ALA A 90 -24.99 -1.32 12.40
N GLY A 91 -24.44 -0.26 12.97
CA GLY A 91 -25.00 0.30 14.20
C GLY A 91 -26.39 0.83 14.01
N VAL A 92 -26.63 1.53 12.93
CA VAL A 92 -27.96 2.04 12.62
C VAL A 92 -28.96 0.89 12.46
N PHE A 93 -28.57 -0.12 11.73
CA PHE A 93 -29.41 -1.29 11.56
C PHE A 93 -29.73 -1.93 12.88
N ARG A 94 -28.72 -2.07 13.69
CA ARG A 94 -28.87 -2.76 14.96
C ARG A 94 -29.80 -2.03 15.90
N LEU A 95 -29.78 -0.72 15.86
CA LEU A 95 -30.65 0.08 16.69
C LEU A 95 -32.05 0.06 16.18
N GLY A 96 -32.28 -0.79 15.26
CA GLY A 96 -33.63 -1.07 14.90
C GLY A 96 -34.23 0.08 14.23
N CYS A 97 -33.81 0.44 13.21
CA CYS A 97 -34.58 1.37 12.47
C CYS A 97 -35.15 2.51 13.29
N LEU A 98 -34.90 2.47 14.55
CA LEU A 98 -35.42 3.50 15.42
C LEU A 98 -34.83 4.85 15.09
N LEU A 99 -33.61 4.80 14.68
CA LEU A 99 -32.86 6.03 14.54
C LEU A 99 -32.50 6.34 13.12
N TYR A 100 -33.35 5.93 12.24
CA TYR A 100 -33.06 6.24 10.87
C TYR A 100 -33.01 7.74 10.63
N THR A 101 -33.52 8.53 11.57
CA THR A 101 -33.45 9.97 11.47
C THR A 101 -32.12 10.52 11.85
N SER A 102 -31.24 9.70 12.35
CA SER A 102 -29.94 10.19 12.78
C SER A 102 -29.18 10.81 11.60
N PRO A 103 -28.28 11.74 11.89
CA PRO A 103 -27.49 12.34 10.84
C PRO A 103 -26.66 11.30 10.13
N SER A 104 -26.33 11.59 8.90
CA SER A 104 -25.52 10.67 8.16
C SER A 104 -24.12 10.63 8.75
N PRO A 105 -23.44 9.47 8.64
CA PRO A 105 -22.07 9.40 9.10
C PRO A 105 -21.17 10.40 8.43
N ARG A 106 -21.46 10.76 7.22
CA ARG A 106 -20.67 11.73 6.50
C ARG A 106 -20.67 13.09 7.17
N ASP A 107 -21.80 13.48 7.70
CA ASP A 107 -21.90 14.77 8.37
C ASP A 107 -21.00 14.82 9.59
N ARG A 108 -20.93 13.72 10.32
CA ARG A 108 -20.06 13.66 11.47
C ARG A 108 -18.60 13.67 11.11
N GLN A 109 -18.26 13.07 10.01
CA GLN A 109 -16.87 12.99 9.59
C GLN A 109 -16.29 14.34 9.24
N LYS A 110 -17.12 15.24 8.84
CA LYS A 110 -16.64 16.56 8.48
C LYS A 110 -16.29 17.44 9.64
N SER A 111 -16.75 17.10 10.76
CA SER A 111 -16.47 17.90 11.95
C SER A 111 -15.15 17.58 12.61
#